data_87d92dc96a89a477e2a274db34fbea91
#
_entry.id   87d92dc96a89a477e2a274db34fbea91
#
_cell.length_a   1.000
_cell.length_b   1.000
_cell.length_c   1.000
_cell.angle_alpha   90.00
_cell.angle_beta   90.00
_cell.angle_gamma   90.00
#
_symmetry.space_group_name_H-M   'P 1'
#
loop_
_entity.id
_entity.type
_entity.pdbx_description
1 polymer ?
#
loop_
_entity_poly.entity_id
_entity_poly.type
_entity_poly.pdbx_seq_one_letter_code
_entity_poly.pdbx_strand_id
1 'polypeptide(L)'
;MDLNHGLAFSGSNMKIYAGRYDDCSDADIAVICAGVAQKPGESRLNLLKRNTEVFKSIIDPVTSSGFNGIFLVATNPVDIMTRITCTLSGFNPRRVLGTGTALDTARLRYLLGEYLKVDPRNIHAYVMGEHGDTEFVPWSQAMVATKSITELCEESHGSICAQELEQISEEVRTAAYKIIEAKNATYYGIGMAL
;
A
#
# COMPACT_ATOMS: atom_id res chain seq x y z
N MET A 1 -3.56 -13.32 -21.47
CA MET A 1 -3.88 -12.79 -22.81
C MET A 1 -4.21 -11.31 -22.72
N ASP A 2 -5.20 -10.89 -21.96
CA ASP A 2 -5.67 -9.49 -21.85
C ASP A 2 -4.55 -8.50 -21.47
N LEU A 3 -3.80 -8.75 -20.40
CA LEU A 3 -2.66 -7.92 -20.00
C LEU A 3 -1.59 -7.80 -21.10
N ASN A 4 -1.32 -8.87 -21.85
CA ASN A 4 -0.36 -8.84 -22.97
C ASN A 4 -0.82 -7.96 -24.12
N HIS A 5 -2.13 -7.85 -24.33
CA HIS A 5 -2.68 -6.94 -25.35
C HIS A 5 -2.48 -5.46 -24.97
N GLY A 6 -2.44 -5.16 -23.66
CA GLY A 6 -2.15 -3.82 -23.16
C GLY A 6 -0.68 -3.41 -23.25
N LEU A 7 0.26 -4.34 -23.46
CA LEU A 7 1.69 -4.04 -23.47
C LEU A 7 2.10 -3.06 -24.59
N ALA A 8 1.38 -3.02 -25.68
CA ALA A 8 1.62 -2.05 -26.77
C ALA A 8 1.48 -0.59 -26.31
N PHE A 9 0.74 -0.34 -25.23
CA PHE A 9 0.52 0.99 -24.62
C PHE A 9 1.45 1.24 -23.43
N SER A 10 2.19 0.25 -22.98
CA SER A 10 3.20 0.40 -21.92
C SER A 10 4.56 0.75 -22.54
N GLY A 11 5.33 1.60 -21.89
CA GLY A 11 6.70 1.90 -22.32
C GLY A 11 7.70 0.77 -22.00
N SER A 12 7.24 -0.46 -21.74
CA SER A 12 8.06 -1.56 -21.26
C SER A 12 7.98 -2.80 -22.17
N ASN A 13 9.11 -3.45 -22.40
CA ASN A 13 9.23 -4.73 -23.11
C ASN A 13 9.07 -5.93 -22.16
N MET A 14 8.13 -5.86 -21.20
CA MET A 14 7.92 -6.96 -20.28
C MET A 14 7.24 -8.16 -20.96
N LYS A 15 7.44 -9.35 -20.41
CA LYS A 15 6.75 -10.57 -20.79
C LYS A 15 5.82 -10.99 -19.64
N ILE A 16 4.52 -11.15 -19.93
CA ILE A 16 3.51 -11.55 -18.94
C ILE A 16 3.02 -12.94 -19.29
N TYR A 17 3.12 -13.87 -18.35
CA TYR A 17 2.66 -15.25 -18.51
C TYR A 17 2.14 -15.82 -17.18
N ALA A 18 1.31 -16.86 -17.27
CA ALA A 18 0.90 -17.62 -16.08
C ALA A 18 2.03 -18.60 -15.73
N GLY A 19 2.58 -18.44 -14.53
CA GLY A 19 3.67 -19.26 -14.01
C GLY A 19 3.20 -20.30 -12.99
N ARG A 20 4.16 -21.08 -12.51
CA ARG A 20 4.05 -22.02 -11.39
C ARG A 20 4.95 -21.53 -10.26
N TYR A 21 4.81 -22.10 -9.07
CA TYR A 21 5.67 -21.74 -7.93
C TYR A 21 7.18 -22.04 -8.18
N ASP A 22 7.47 -23.05 -9.00
CA ASP A 22 8.84 -23.38 -9.38
C ASP A 22 9.51 -22.25 -10.19
N ASP A 23 8.72 -21.47 -10.93
CA ASP A 23 9.21 -20.31 -11.68
C ASP A 23 9.65 -19.14 -10.77
N CYS A 24 9.38 -19.22 -9.46
CA CYS A 24 9.83 -18.23 -8.51
C CYS A 24 11.32 -18.38 -8.14
N SER A 25 12.00 -19.45 -8.53
CA SER A 25 13.39 -19.75 -8.15
C SER A 25 14.40 -18.66 -8.53
N ASP A 26 14.17 -17.96 -9.63
CA ASP A 26 14.99 -16.87 -10.15
C ASP A 26 14.32 -15.49 -10.08
N ALA A 27 13.17 -15.39 -9.40
CA ALA A 27 12.48 -14.13 -9.25
C ALA A 27 13.17 -13.20 -8.24
N ASP A 28 13.21 -11.91 -8.55
CA ASP A 28 13.72 -10.87 -7.64
C ASP A 28 12.68 -10.46 -6.60
N ILE A 29 11.39 -10.41 -6.98
CA ILE A 29 10.29 -9.98 -6.11
C ILE A 29 9.10 -10.93 -6.28
N ALA A 30 8.56 -11.38 -5.15
CA ALA A 30 7.29 -12.08 -5.07
C ALA A 30 6.24 -11.18 -4.40
N VAL A 31 5.24 -10.73 -5.16
CA VAL A 31 4.16 -9.88 -4.65
C VAL A 31 2.99 -10.74 -4.22
N ILE A 32 2.57 -10.64 -2.94
CA ILE A 32 1.43 -11.38 -2.39
C ILE A 32 0.23 -10.47 -2.28
N CYS A 33 -0.75 -10.66 -3.18
CA CYS A 33 -2.05 -9.99 -3.18
C CYS A 33 -3.20 -10.93 -2.83
N ALA A 34 -2.90 -12.19 -2.51
CA ALA A 34 -3.88 -13.21 -2.21
C ALA A 34 -4.50 -13.02 -0.83
N GLY A 35 -5.78 -13.32 -0.71
CA GLY A 35 -6.51 -13.26 0.55
C GLY A 35 -7.96 -13.64 0.37
N VAL A 36 -8.66 -13.86 1.48
CA VAL A 36 -10.09 -14.16 1.50
C VAL A 36 -10.86 -13.01 2.10
N ALA A 37 -12.03 -12.71 1.54
CA ALA A 37 -12.92 -11.71 2.09
C ALA A 37 -13.52 -12.15 3.43
N GLN A 38 -13.81 -11.18 4.30
CA GLN A 38 -14.51 -11.42 5.55
C GLN A 38 -15.94 -11.90 5.27
N LYS A 39 -16.35 -12.95 5.98
CA LYS A 39 -17.73 -13.46 5.91
C LYS A 39 -18.65 -12.64 6.83
N PRO A 40 -19.94 -12.55 6.52
CA PRO A 40 -20.89 -11.94 7.44
C PRO A 40 -20.83 -12.58 8.84
N GLY A 41 -20.67 -11.75 9.88
CA GLY A 41 -20.56 -12.20 11.28
C GLY A 41 -19.21 -12.82 11.67
N GLU A 42 -18.25 -12.89 10.77
CA GLU A 42 -16.91 -13.43 11.06
C GLU A 42 -16.10 -12.46 11.90
N SER A 43 -15.44 -12.96 12.94
CA SER A 43 -14.49 -12.16 13.72
C SER A 43 -13.21 -11.86 12.93
N ARG A 44 -12.56 -10.72 13.21
CA ARG A 44 -11.25 -10.37 12.63
C ARG A 44 -10.19 -11.46 12.86
N LEU A 45 -10.24 -12.13 14.02
CA LEU A 45 -9.32 -13.20 14.35
C LEU A 45 -9.52 -14.46 13.47
N ASN A 46 -10.76 -14.82 13.17
CA ASN A 46 -11.06 -15.94 12.28
C ASN A 46 -10.66 -15.64 10.84
N LEU A 47 -10.91 -14.41 10.36
CA LEU A 47 -10.42 -13.96 9.06
C LEU A 47 -8.89 -14.05 8.98
N LEU A 48 -8.18 -13.60 10.03
CA LEU A 48 -6.73 -13.65 10.08
C LEU A 48 -6.21 -15.10 10.00
N LYS A 49 -6.83 -16.04 10.73
CA LYS A 49 -6.46 -17.47 10.66
C LYS A 49 -6.62 -18.01 9.24
N ARG A 50 -7.74 -17.71 8.58
CA ARG A 50 -7.98 -18.14 7.19
C ARG A 50 -6.95 -17.55 6.22
N ASN A 51 -6.63 -16.28 6.34
CA ASN A 51 -5.60 -15.64 5.54
C ASN A 51 -4.21 -16.22 5.82
N THR A 52 -3.91 -16.60 7.06
CA THR A 52 -2.65 -17.27 7.42
C THR A 52 -2.51 -18.61 6.69
N GLU A 53 -3.58 -19.41 6.60
CA GLU A 53 -3.56 -20.68 5.84
C GLU A 53 -3.37 -20.46 4.32
N VAL A 54 -4.01 -19.42 3.76
CA VAL A 54 -3.78 -19.02 2.36
C VAL A 54 -2.31 -18.63 2.17
N PHE A 55 -1.76 -17.79 3.03
CA PHE A 55 -0.36 -17.37 2.95
C PHE A 55 0.59 -18.56 3.06
N LYS A 56 0.34 -19.47 3.97
CA LYS A 56 1.14 -20.70 4.11
C LYS A 56 1.15 -21.50 2.81
N SER A 57 -0.01 -21.68 2.18
CA SER A 57 -0.12 -22.42 0.92
C SER A 57 0.61 -21.77 -0.26
N ILE A 58 0.98 -20.50 -0.14
CA ILE A 58 1.75 -19.74 -1.14
C ILE A 58 3.24 -19.70 -0.75
N ILE A 59 3.53 -19.33 0.48
CA ILE A 59 4.90 -19.08 0.94
C ILE A 59 5.71 -20.38 0.99
N ASP A 60 5.13 -21.50 1.44
CA ASP A 60 5.81 -22.78 1.53
C ASP A 60 6.32 -23.25 0.14
N PRO A 61 5.51 -23.32 -0.93
CA PRO A 61 6.02 -23.70 -2.24
C PRO A 61 6.94 -22.65 -2.87
N VAL A 62 6.73 -21.33 -2.65
CA VAL A 62 7.65 -20.30 -3.14
C VAL A 62 9.01 -20.43 -2.49
N THR A 63 9.09 -20.62 -1.18
CA THR A 63 10.38 -20.83 -0.49
C THR A 63 11.04 -22.14 -0.91
N SER A 64 10.25 -23.19 -1.11
CA SER A 64 10.73 -24.51 -1.55
C SER A 64 11.26 -24.51 -2.98
N SER A 65 10.87 -23.56 -3.84
CA SER A 65 11.41 -23.41 -5.18
C SER A 65 12.87 -22.94 -5.21
N GLY A 66 13.39 -22.47 -4.08
CA GLY A 66 14.72 -21.83 -4.00
C GLY A 66 14.66 -20.30 -4.14
N PHE A 67 13.46 -19.70 -4.10
CA PHE A 67 13.28 -18.25 -4.13
C PHE A 67 14.17 -17.55 -3.10
N ASN A 68 14.95 -16.58 -3.58
CA ASN A 68 15.88 -15.82 -2.75
C ASN A 68 15.73 -14.30 -2.97
N GLY A 69 14.56 -13.84 -3.44
CA GLY A 69 14.21 -12.44 -3.67
C GLY A 69 13.61 -11.74 -2.44
N ILE A 70 12.74 -10.79 -2.69
CA ILE A 70 12.01 -9.99 -1.71
C ILE A 70 10.53 -10.36 -1.75
N PHE A 71 9.92 -10.64 -0.60
CA PHE A 71 8.46 -10.69 -0.49
C PHE A 71 7.90 -9.28 -0.33
N LEU A 72 6.92 -8.91 -1.16
CA LEU A 72 6.15 -7.69 -1.05
C LEU A 72 4.68 -8.03 -0.79
N VAL A 73 4.17 -7.66 0.38
CA VAL A 73 2.83 -8.01 0.85
C VAL A 73 1.88 -6.84 0.65
N ALA A 74 0.77 -7.07 -0.06
CA ALA A 74 -0.29 -6.07 -0.30
C ALA A 74 -1.64 -6.47 0.34
N THR A 75 -1.73 -7.63 0.96
CA THR A 75 -2.97 -8.16 1.55
C THR A 75 -3.23 -7.60 2.93
N ASN A 76 -4.42 -7.06 3.16
CA ASN A 76 -4.85 -6.56 4.48
C ASN A 76 -5.26 -7.70 5.45
N PRO A 77 -5.00 -7.51 6.76
CA PRO A 77 -4.30 -6.38 7.40
C PRO A 77 -2.78 -6.47 7.12
N VAL A 78 -2.26 -5.51 6.34
CA VAL A 78 -0.94 -5.62 5.69
C VAL A 78 0.23 -5.77 6.68
N ASP A 79 0.21 -5.05 7.79
CA ASP A 79 1.30 -5.10 8.78
C ASP A 79 1.38 -6.48 9.45
N ILE A 80 0.23 -7.05 9.81
CA ILE A 80 0.13 -8.39 10.40
C ILE A 80 0.51 -9.46 9.37
N MET A 81 0.01 -9.35 8.13
CA MET A 81 0.29 -10.32 7.07
C MET A 81 1.77 -10.28 6.66
N THR A 82 2.41 -9.11 6.69
CA THR A 82 3.86 -8.95 6.49
C THR A 82 4.63 -9.69 7.60
N ARG A 83 4.21 -9.54 8.85
CA ARG A 83 4.83 -10.27 9.98
C ARG A 83 4.65 -11.78 9.86
N ILE A 84 3.46 -12.24 9.45
CA ILE A 84 3.17 -13.66 9.19
C ILE A 84 4.06 -14.17 8.06
N THR A 85 4.20 -13.43 6.96
CA THR A 85 5.08 -13.78 5.82
C THR A 85 6.53 -13.95 6.29
N CYS A 86 7.02 -13.03 7.10
CA CYS A 86 8.37 -13.11 7.68
C CYS A 86 8.55 -14.37 8.53
N THR A 87 7.54 -14.71 9.34
CA THR A 87 7.58 -15.90 10.21
C THR A 87 7.52 -17.20 9.40
N LEU A 88 6.63 -17.29 8.41
CA LEU A 88 6.45 -18.48 7.59
C LEU A 88 7.63 -18.74 6.65
N SER A 89 8.16 -17.70 6.03
CA SER A 89 9.27 -17.81 5.08
C SER A 89 10.63 -18.06 5.77
N GLY A 90 10.78 -17.63 7.03
CA GLY A 90 12.06 -17.61 7.72
C GLY A 90 13.07 -16.61 7.15
N PHE A 91 12.62 -15.70 6.24
CA PHE A 91 13.50 -14.72 5.62
C PHE A 91 13.92 -13.63 6.61
N ASN A 92 15.05 -12.99 6.33
CA ASN A 92 15.46 -11.79 7.05
C ASN A 92 14.35 -10.71 6.90
N PRO A 93 13.93 -10.05 8.00
CA PRO A 93 12.88 -9.02 7.95
C PRO A 93 13.11 -7.90 6.92
N ARG A 94 14.36 -7.61 6.55
CA ARG A 94 14.70 -6.64 5.50
C ARG A 94 14.32 -7.09 4.08
N ARG A 95 13.92 -8.34 3.93
CA ARG A 95 13.51 -8.95 2.66
C ARG A 95 12.04 -9.32 2.63
N VAL A 96 11.28 -8.85 3.61
CA VAL A 96 9.82 -9.01 3.68
C VAL A 96 9.22 -7.64 3.95
N LEU A 97 8.63 -7.06 2.92
CA LEU A 97 8.09 -5.71 2.94
C LEU A 97 6.56 -5.77 2.85
N GLY A 98 5.89 -4.90 3.55
CA GLY A 98 4.47 -4.59 3.34
C GLY A 98 4.32 -3.30 2.56
N THR A 99 3.24 -3.15 1.80
CA THR A 99 2.92 -1.87 1.15
C THR A 99 2.66 -0.76 2.17
N GLY A 100 2.27 -1.13 3.39
CA GLY A 100 2.04 -0.21 4.51
C GLY A 100 1.19 0.98 4.09
N THR A 101 1.64 2.17 4.43
CA THR A 101 0.98 3.45 4.15
C THR A 101 1.43 4.12 2.84
N ALA A 102 1.99 3.36 1.89
CA ALA A 102 2.44 3.91 0.61
C ALA A 102 1.29 4.54 -0.20
N LEU A 103 0.15 3.84 -0.28
CA LEU A 103 -1.04 4.36 -0.97
C LEU A 103 -1.68 5.52 -0.21
N ASP A 104 -1.71 5.49 1.13
CA ASP A 104 -2.23 6.57 1.94
C ASP A 104 -1.36 7.83 1.79
N THR A 105 -0.05 7.66 1.70
CA THR A 105 0.90 8.74 1.35
C THR A 105 0.60 9.33 -0.03
N ALA A 106 0.29 8.52 -1.02
CA ALA A 106 -0.08 9.01 -2.36
C ALA A 106 -1.39 9.80 -2.32
N ARG A 107 -2.39 9.34 -1.56
CA ARG A 107 -3.66 10.04 -1.33
C ARG A 107 -3.44 11.39 -0.63
N LEU A 108 -2.61 11.39 0.42
CA LEU A 108 -2.24 12.60 1.13
C LEU A 108 -1.63 13.64 0.19
N ARG A 109 -0.66 13.24 -0.63
CA ARG A 109 -0.01 14.14 -1.59
C ARG A 109 -0.99 14.66 -2.63
N TYR A 110 -1.89 13.81 -3.11
CA TYR A 110 -2.94 14.23 -4.04
C TYR A 110 -3.87 15.28 -3.43
N LEU A 111 -4.41 15.02 -2.23
CA LEU A 111 -5.34 15.95 -1.56
C LEU A 111 -4.65 17.27 -1.18
N LEU A 112 -3.41 17.23 -0.70
CA LEU A 112 -2.60 18.42 -0.45
C LEU A 112 -2.33 19.19 -1.75
N GLY A 113 -2.06 18.50 -2.85
CA GLY A 113 -1.87 19.12 -4.16
C GLY A 113 -3.10 19.88 -4.62
N GLU A 114 -4.29 19.26 -4.46
CA GLU A 114 -5.58 19.91 -4.76
C GLU A 114 -5.83 21.12 -3.84
N TYR A 115 -5.54 21.00 -2.57
CA TYR A 115 -5.74 22.08 -1.58
C TYR A 115 -4.80 23.26 -1.83
N LEU A 116 -3.51 22.98 -2.01
CA LEU A 116 -2.46 24.01 -2.16
C LEU A 116 -2.28 24.48 -3.61
N LYS A 117 -2.99 23.86 -4.58
CA LYS A 117 -2.86 24.15 -6.03
C LYS A 117 -1.43 23.96 -6.55
N VAL A 118 -0.78 22.88 -6.10
CA VAL A 118 0.55 22.48 -6.56
C VAL A 118 0.53 21.04 -7.06
N ASP A 119 1.48 20.70 -7.93
CA ASP A 119 1.65 19.31 -8.38
C ASP A 119 2.00 18.40 -7.19
N PRO A 120 1.29 17.29 -6.97
CA PRO A 120 1.55 16.34 -5.88
C PRO A 120 3.00 15.84 -5.81
N ARG A 121 3.74 15.85 -6.93
CA ARG A 121 5.15 15.47 -7.00
C ARG A 121 6.08 16.45 -6.27
N ASN A 122 5.63 17.67 -6.02
CA ASN A 122 6.35 18.68 -5.25
C ASN A 122 6.05 18.60 -3.74
N ILE A 123 5.25 17.61 -3.31
CA ILE A 123 4.86 17.44 -1.91
C ILE A 123 5.64 16.28 -1.30
N HIS A 124 6.37 16.54 -0.24
CA HIS A 124 7.14 15.59 0.54
C HIS A 124 6.48 15.39 1.91
N ALA A 125 5.28 14.86 1.90
CA ALA A 125 4.53 14.47 3.08
C ALA A 125 4.30 12.97 3.06
N TYR A 126 4.19 12.37 4.24
CA TYR A 126 4.06 10.92 4.41
C TYR A 126 2.98 10.60 5.42
N VAL A 127 2.28 9.52 5.20
CA VAL A 127 1.48 8.85 6.23
C VAL A 127 2.35 7.80 6.88
N MET A 128 2.35 7.73 8.21
CA MET A 128 3.18 6.82 9.00
C MET A 128 2.32 6.02 9.99
N GLY A 129 2.92 5.00 10.57
CA GLY A 129 2.26 4.10 11.51
C GLY A 129 1.76 2.82 10.85
N GLU A 130 0.82 2.15 11.50
CA GLU A 130 0.11 1.00 10.96
C GLU A 130 -0.91 1.46 9.90
N HIS A 131 -0.96 0.76 8.77
CA HIS A 131 -1.98 1.06 7.76
C HIS A 131 -3.39 0.76 8.30
N GLY A 132 -4.18 1.81 8.55
CA GLY A 132 -5.52 1.75 9.11
C GLY A 132 -5.83 2.94 10.03
N ASP A 133 -6.74 2.72 10.97
CA ASP A 133 -7.32 3.80 11.80
C ASP A 133 -6.29 4.49 12.73
N THR A 134 -5.12 3.90 12.95
CA THR A 134 -4.05 4.43 13.81
C THR A 134 -2.92 5.13 13.03
N GLU A 135 -3.04 5.22 11.71
CA GLU A 135 -2.09 5.98 10.90
C GLU A 135 -2.14 7.48 11.22
N PHE A 136 -1.03 8.18 11.00
CA PHE A 136 -0.90 9.61 11.26
C PHE A 136 0.00 10.31 10.26
N VAL A 137 -0.15 11.63 10.13
CA VAL A 137 0.71 12.48 9.31
C VAL A 137 1.64 13.28 10.22
N PRO A 138 2.98 13.11 10.12
CA PRO A 138 3.94 13.93 10.85
C PRO A 138 4.07 15.30 10.18
N TRP A 139 3.12 16.21 10.42
CA TRP A 139 3.04 17.52 9.79
C TRP A 139 4.30 18.36 9.96
N SER A 140 5.02 18.22 11.07
CA SER A 140 6.30 18.89 11.31
C SER A 140 7.41 18.51 10.33
N GLN A 141 7.24 17.41 9.58
CA GLN A 141 8.16 16.91 8.57
C GLN A 141 7.62 17.09 7.14
N ALA A 142 6.39 17.59 7.00
CA ALA A 142 5.77 17.79 5.70
C ALA A 142 6.32 19.04 5.01
N MET A 143 6.74 18.87 3.75
CA MET A 143 7.28 19.94 2.93
C MET A 143 6.55 20.06 1.60
N VAL A 144 6.45 21.28 1.10
CA VAL A 144 5.95 21.58 -0.24
C VAL A 144 7.07 22.31 -0.97
N ALA A 145 7.64 21.66 -1.97
CA ALA A 145 8.90 22.07 -2.58
C ALA A 145 10.00 22.24 -1.52
N THR A 146 10.42 23.47 -1.25
CA THR A 146 11.50 23.79 -0.29
C THR A 146 11.00 24.37 1.04
N LYS A 147 9.68 24.56 1.21
CA LYS A 147 9.10 25.15 2.44
C LYS A 147 8.40 24.08 3.27
N SER A 148 8.51 24.17 4.58
CA SER A 148 7.69 23.35 5.46
C SER A 148 6.23 23.79 5.41
N ILE A 149 5.32 22.84 5.68
CA ILE A 149 3.89 23.17 5.73
C ILE A 149 3.59 24.16 6.87
N THR A 150 4.37 24.11 7.95
CA THR A 150 4.28 25.04 9.07
C THR A 150 4.59 26.49 8.63
N GLU A 151 5.67 26.68 7.87
CA GLU A 151 6.01 28.01 7.30
C GLU A 151 4.91 28.51 6.36
N LEU A 152 4.36 27.62 5.52
CA LEU A 152 3.26 27.99 4.64
C LEU A 152 1.99 28.37 5.41
N CYS A 153 1.70 27.71 6.52
CA CYS A 153 0.58 28.07 7.40
C CYS A 153 0.78 29.47 7.99
N GLU A 154 1.97 29.80 8.46
CA GLU A 154 2.29 31.11 9.02
C GLU A 154 2.22 32.23 7.97
N GLU A 155 2.83 32.02 6.80
CA GLU A 155 2.83 32.97 5.68
C GLU A 155 1.44 33.20 5.07
N SER A 156 0.57 32.20 5.13
CA SER A 156 -0.76 32.28 4.56
C SER A 156 -1.77 33.13 5.34
N HIS A 157 -1.36 33.66 6.50
CA HIS A 157 -2.22 34.43 7.42
C HIS A 157 -3.55 33.72 7.74
N GLY A 158 -3.51 32.40 7.88
CA GLY A 158 -4.68 31.57 8.22
C GLY A 158 -5.45 31.01 7.01
N SER A 159 -4.99 31.25 5.78
CA SER A 159 -5.57 30.61 4.58
C SER A 159 -5.25 29.11 4.51
N ILE A 160 -4.20 28.70 5.19
CA ILE A 160 -3.83 27.29 5.40
C ILE A 160 -3.82 27.08 6.90
N CYS A 161 -4.72 26.31 7.44
CA CYS A 161 -4.82 26.13 8.88
C CYS A 161 -4.78 24.67 9.32
N ALA A 162 -4.54 24.45 10.60
CA ALA A 162 -4.43 23.13 11.19
C ALA A 162 -5.73 22.31 11.04
N GLN A 163 -6.87 22.95 10.97
CA GLN A 163 -8.16 22.28 10.83
C GLN A 163 -8.32 21.64 9.44
N GLU A 164 -7.94 22.34 8.38
CA GLU A 164 -7.96 21.78 7.02
C GLU A 164 -6.95 20.63 6.87
N LEU A 165 -5.77 20.75 7.47
CA LEU A 165 -4.78 19.68 7.45
C LEU A 165 -5.28 18.42 8.17
N GLU A 166 -5.97 18.58 9.29
CA GLU A 166 -6.58 17.46 10.01
C GLU A 166 -7.74 16.83 9.20
N GLN A 167 -8.56 17.65 8.54
CA GLN A 167 -9.60 17.17 7.64
C GLN A 167 -9.00 16.36 6.48
N ILE A 168 -7.90 16.82 5.89
CA ILE A 168 -7.19 16.07 4.85
C ILE A 168 -6.69 14.72 5.39
N SER A 169 -6.14 14.68 6.61
CA SER A 169 -5.74 13.43 7.26
C SER A 169 -6.91 12.46 7.38
N GLU A 170 -8.06 12.93 7.81
CA GLU A 170 -9.27 12.12 7.95
C GLU A 170 -9.80 11.63 6.59
N GLU A 171 -9.74 12.46 5.57
CA GLU A 171 -10.10 12.07 4.21
C GLU A 171 -9.20 10.98 3.65
N VAL A 172 -7.90 11.00 3.95
CA VAL A 172 -6.94 9.94 3.60
C VAL A 172 -7.35 8.64 4.28
N ARG A 173 -7.52 8.67 5.60
CA ARG A 173 -7.87 7.51 6.44
C ARG A 173 -9.18 6.84 5.99
N THR A 174 -10.16 7.64 5.60
CA THR A 174 -11.48 7.15 5.19
C THR A 174 -11.63 6.86 3.70
N ALA A 175 -10.65 7.20 2.87
CA ALA A 175 -10.72 7.08 1.41
C ALA A 175 -11.05 5.65 0.93
N ALA A 176 -10.46 4.64 1.55
CA ALA A 176 -10.71 3.25 1.18
C ALA A 176 -12.16 2.85 1.41
N TYR A 177 -12.78 3.28 2.50
CA TYR A 177 -14.19 2.98 2.81
C TYR A 177 -15.12 3.57 1.75
N LYS A 178 -14.92 4.84 1.36
CA LYS A 178 -15.69 5.51 0.31
C LYS A 178 -15.56 4.80 -1.04
N ILE A 179 -14.35 4.34 -1.40
CA ILE A 179 -14.10 3.63 -2.65
C ILE A 179 -14.78 2.26 -2.64
N ILE A 180 -14.70 1.52 -1.53
CA ILE A 180 -15.31 0.20 -1.38
C ILE A 180 -16.84 0.31 -1.39
N GLU A 181 -17.42 1.32 -0.74
CA GLU A 181 -18.85 1.58 -0.78
C GLU A 181 -19.34 1.83 -2.21
N ALA A 182 -18.57 2.60 -3.01
CA ALA A 182 -18.95 2.95 -4.37
C ALA A 182 -18.83 1.81 -5.38
N LYS A 183 -17.83 0.91 -5.23
CA LYS A 183 -17.53 -0.12 -6.25
C LYS A 183 -17.19 -1.52 -5.70
N ASN A 184 -17.45 -1.76 -4.42
CA ASN A 184 -17.24 -3.01 -3.69
C ASN A 184 -15.78 -3.50 -3.59
N ALA A 185 -14.81 -2.75 -4.12
CA ALA A 185 -13.40 -3.11 -4.07
C ALA A 185 -12.50 -1.89 -4.31
N THR A 186 -11.21 -2.01 -3.92
CA THR A 186 -10.16 -1.08 -4.29
C THR A 186 -9.00 -1.86 -4.90
N TYR A 187 -8.51 -1.48 -6.08
CA TYR A 187 -7.43 -2.18 -6.79
C TYR A 187 -6.55 -1.28 -7.65
N TYR A 188 -7.04 -0.18 -8.24
CA TYR A 188 -6.21 0.65 -9.12
C TYR A 188 -5.10 1.37 -8.38
N GLY A 189 -5.42 2.02 -7.25
CA GLY A 189 -4.44 2.76 -6.45
C GLY A 189 -3.35 1.86 -5.90
N ILE A 190 -3.72 0.71 -5.32
CA ILE A 190 -2.72 -0.24 -4.80
C ILE A 190 -1.90 -0.89 -5.93
N GLY A 191 -2.51 -1.16 -7.09
CA GLY A 191 -1.79 -1.65 -8.26
C GLY A 191 -0.75 -0.67 -8.81
N MET A 192 -0.97 0.64 -8.62
CA MET A 192 0.01 1.67 -8.97
C MET A 192 1.08 1.88 -7.89
N ALA A 193 0.80 1.48 -6.65
CA ALA A 193 1.73 1.59 -5.52
C ALA A 193 2.72 0.40 -5.45
N LEU A 194 2.41 -0.71 -6.13
CA LEU A 194 3.26 -1.89 -6.29
C LEU A 194 4.25 -1.73 -7.45
#